data_52727f7f52dfaa4c66d148372876d8d5
#
_entry.id   52727f7f52dfaa4c66d148372876d8d5
#
_cell.length_a   1.000
_cell.length_b   1.000
_cell.length_c   1.000
_cell.angle_alpha   90.00
_cell.angle_beta   90.00
_cell.angle_gamma   90.00
#
_symmetry.space_group_name_H-M   'P 1'
#
loop_
_entity.id
_entity.type
_entity.pdbx_description
1 polymer ?
#
loop_
_entity_poly.entity_id
_entity_poly.type
_entity_poly.pdbx_seq_one_letter_code
_entity_poly.pdbx_strand_id
1 'polypeptide(L)'
;MSTAISVIGLLAAAVIFVIAIWKGLDVFTSTILVSFIIILTSWMNWWDSLTLYATGYVGFIQNNVFVLVIGAVFGELMAASGCAESIANVITEKMGAKRVILSIALITTVFVYVGVSGFVVLFVLAPIATIMMKQAGYPYRMIPGIIFIGATCSAMIPFAINITNIMPAQYLGTSMGSAPILGWVAFLVSFGVGYFYMVHAAKKAAIKEGTAMDESQPVKITPTRDDLPNFFVALIPFILVVALVLLLSNLTDMNTNAVVVLSMFVGSVAIVLL
;
A
#
# COMPACT_ATOMS: atom_id res chain seq x y z
N MET A 1 20.98 20.63 -27.36
CA MET A 1 21.10 19.18 -27.64
C MET A 1 19.93 18.47 -27.04
N SER A 2 19.36 17.56 -27.79
CA SER A 2 17.93 17.37 -27.88
C SER A 2 17.29 16.76 -26.63
N THR A 3 16.21 17.39 -26.17
CA THR A 3 15.18 16.81 -25.28
C THR A 3 14.87 15.33 -25.60
N ALA A 4 15.04 14.94 -26.87
CA ALA A 4 14.88 13.56 -27.32
C ALA A 4 15.89 12.57 -26.68
N ILE A 5 17.18 12.96 -26.55
CA ILE A 5 18.20 12.08 -25.94
C ILE A 5 17.91 11.89 -24.45
N SER A 6 17.53 12.95 -23.73
CA SER A 6 17.17 12.87 -22.32
C SER A 6 15.92 12.02 -22.10
N VAL A 7 14.91 12.11 -22.98
CA VAL A 7 13.71 11.28 -22.91
C VAL A 7 14.03 9.81 -23.18
N ILE A 8 14.84 9.52 -24.18
CA ILE A 8 15.30 8.15 -24.47
C ILE A 8 16.10 7.60 -23.29
N GLY A 9 16.98 8.43 -22.70
CA GLY A 9 17.73 8.07 -21.50
C GLY A 9 16.83 7.73 -20.31
N LEU A 10 15.79 8.50 -20.08
CA LEU A 10 14.80 8.26 -19.02
C LEU A 10 14.04 6.94 -19.22
N LEU A 11 13.59 6.69 -20.47
CA LEU A 11 12.91 5.44 -20.80
C LEU A 11 13.84 4.22 -20.66
N ALA A 12 15.09 4.33 -21.13
CA ALA A 12 16.09 3.29 -20.98
C ALA A 12 16.38 3.02 -19.50
N ALA A 13 16.52 4.08 -18.70
CA ALA A 13 16.70 4.01 -17.26
C ALA A 13 15.56 3.23 -16.57
N ALA A 14 14.31 3.53 -16.93
CA ALA A 14 13.15 2.80 -16.38
C ALA A 14 13.15 1.32 -16.73
N VAL A 15 13.48 0.97 -17.99
CA VAL A 15 13.57 -0.43 -18.42
C VAL A 15 14.70 -1.15 -17.71
N ILE A 16 15.88 -0.53 -17.60
CA ILE A 16 17.04 -1.12 -16.91
C ILE A 16 16.74 -1.32 -15.43
N PHE A 17 16.03 -0.39 -14.78
CA PHE A 17 15.59 -0.53 -13.39
C PHE A 17 14.75 -1.80 -13.19
N VAL A 18 13.74 -2.02 -14.04
CA VAL A 18 12.90 -3.22 -13.97
C VAL A 18 13.72 -4.49 -14.17
N ILE A 19 14.62 -4.48 -15.17
CA ILE A 19 15.48 -5.64 -15.46
C ILE A 19 16.45 -5.92 -14.29
N ALA A 20 17.03 -4.87 -13.68
CA ALA A 20 17.93 -5.00 -12.55
C ALA A 20 17.26 -5.68 -11.35
N ILE A 21 16.05 -5.23 -11.00
CA ILE A 21 15.26 -5.86 -9.93
C ILE A 21 14.88 -7.29 -10.28
N TRP A 22 14.50 -7.56 -11.53
CA TRP A 22 14.18 -8.91 -11.99
C TRP A 22 15.36 -9.88 -11.89
N LYS A 23 16.59 -9.35 -12.10
CA LYS A 23 17.83 -10.10 -11.93
C LYS A 23 18.26 -10.27 -10.46
N GLY A 24 17.49 -9.73 -9.51
CA GLY A 24 17.75 -9.89 -8.08
C GLY A 24 18.67 -8.83 -7.48
N LEU A 25 18.97 -7.75 -8.20
CA LEU A 25 19.64 -6.59 -7.62
C LEU A 25 18.68 -5.91 -6.63
N ASP A 26 19.21 -5.45 -5.52
CA ASP A 26 18.43 -4.70 -4.55
C ASP A 26 17.99 -3.34 -5.11
N VAL A 27 16.90 -2.79 -4.57
CA VAL A 27 16.29 -1.55 -5.05
C VAL A 27 17.27 -0.37 -4.94
N PHE A 28 18.05 -0.30 -3.86
CA PHE A 28 18.97 0.80 -3.61
C PHE A 28 20.09 0.84 -4.66
N THR A 29 20.74 -0.30 -4.88
CA THR A 29 21.79 -0.44 -5.92
C THR A 29 21.21 -0.17 -7.31
N SER A 30 20.00 -0.66 -7.59
CA SER A 30 19.33 -0.43 -8.87
C SER A 30 19.02 1.05 -9.11
N THR A 31 18.58 1.80 -8.10
CA THR A 31 18.33 3.25 -8.22
C THR A 31 19.60 4.04 -8.46
N ILE A 32 20.71 3.69 -7.82
CA ILE A 32 22.01 4.33 -8.05
C ILE A 32 22.46 4.10 -9.51
N LEU A 33 22.45 2.85 -9.99
CA LEU A 33 22.82 2.52 -11.36
C LEU A 33 22.01 3.31 -12.39
N VAL A 34 20.70 3.37 -12.20
CA VAL A 34 19.79 4.07 -13.11
C VAL A 34 20.02 5.59 -13.07
N SER A 35 20.31 6.15 -11.90
CA SER A 35 20.68 7.56 -11.76
C SER A 35 21.92 7.92 -12.57
N PHE A 36 22.94 7.07 -12.60
CA PHE A 36 24.11 7.28 -13.46
C PHE A 36 23.74 7.32 -14.94
N ILE A 37 22.84 6.47 -15.40
CA ILE A 37 22.39 6.47 -16.80
C ILE A 37 21.68 7.77 -17.13
N ILE A 38 20.82 8.28 -16.23
CA ILE A 38 20.14 9.55 -16.40
C ILE A 38 21.13 10.71 -16.45
N ILE A 39 22.11 10.75 -15.57
CA ILE A 39 23.15 11.77 -15.54
C ILE A 39 23.92 11.81 -16.87
N LEU A 40 24.34 10.65 -17.35
CA LEU A 40 25.08 10.53 -18.61
C LEU A 40 24.28 10.97 -19.84
N THR A 41 23.00 10.60 -19.88
CA THR A 41 22.13 10.91 -21.03
C THR A 41 21.58 12.33 -21.02
N SER A 42 21.52 12.95 -19.84
CA SER A 42 21.02 14.33 -19.68
C SER A 42 22.12 15.39 -19.71
N TRP A 43 23.40 14.98 -19.79
CA TRP A 43 24.57 15.89 -19.78
C TRP A 43 24.57 16.86 -18.58
N MET A 44 24.00 16.41 -17.47
CA MET A 44 24.00 17.17 -16.23
C MET A 44 25.41 17.18 -15.60
N ASN A 45 25.70 18.24 -14.86
CA ASN A 45 26.90 18.27 -14.05
C ASN A 45 26.89 17.12 -13.07
N TRP A 46 27.96 16.36 -13.05
CA TRP A 46 28.10 15.17 -12.20
C TRP A 46 27.87 15.47 -10.71
N TRP A 47 28.48 16.53 -10.21
CA TRP A 47 28.39 16.87 -8.79
C TRP A 47 27.01 17.37 -8.39
N ASP A 48 26.41 18.22 -9.21
CA ASP A 48 25.05 18.75 -8.99
C ASP A 48 24.02 17.62 -9.01
N SER A 49 24.21 16.64 -9.90
CA SER A 49 23.31 15.48 -10.00
C SER A 49 23.40 14.55 -8.79
N LEU A 50 24.60 14.31 -8.27
CA LEU A 50 24.78 13.54 -7.03
C LEU A 50 24.16 14.27 -5.83
N THR A 51 24.34 15.59 -5.76
CA THR A 51 23.74 16.41 -4.71
C THR A 51 22.21 16.38 -4.80
N LEU A 52 21.65 16.47 -6.01
CA LEU A 52 20.20 16.37 -6.23
C LEU A 52 19.65 15.00 -5.81
N TYR A 53 20.36 13.92 -6.15
CA TYR A 53 20.01 12.57 -5.71
C TYR A 53 19.99 12.44 -4.18
N ALA A 54 21.04 12.91 -3.52
CA ALA A 54 21.16 12.90 -2.07
C ALA A 54 20.04 13.74 -1.40
N THR A 55 19.78 14.93 -1.94
CA THR A 55 18.71 15.81 -1.47
C THR A 55 17.33 15.16 -1.59
N GLY A 56 17.05 14.51 -2.73
CA GLY A 56 15.81 13.77 -2.94
C GLY A 56 15.62 12.62 -1.94
N TYR A 57 16.69 11.86 -1.69
CA TYR A 57 16.68 10.76 -0.72
C TYR A 57 16.44 11.25 0.71
N VAL A 58 17.19 12.26 1.15
CA VAL A 58 17.04 12.87 2.48
C VAL A 58 15.65 13.51 2.62
N GLY A 59 15.17 14.20 1.59
CA GLY A 59 13.83 14.80 1.58
C GLY A 59 12.71 13.78 1.72
N PHE A 60 12.85 12.60 1.08
CA PHE A 60 11.88 11.52 1.27
C PHE A 60 11.87 11.01 2.72
N ILE A 61 13.03 10.77 3.32
CA ILE A 61 13.14 10.34 4.71
C ILE A 61 12.56 11.42 5.64
N GLN A 62 12.97 12.67 5.48
CA GLN A 62 12.51 13.80 6.30
C GLN A 62 10.98 13.92 6.30
N ASN A 63 10.35 13.75 5.16
CA ASN A 63 8.90 13.86 5.02
C ASN A 63 8.14 12.64 5.54
N ASN A 64 8.74 11.46 5.58
CA ASN A 64 8.01 10.22 5.84
C ASN A 64 8.46 9.49 7.12
N VAL A 65 9.58 9.85 7.75
CA VAL A 65 10.11 9.11 8.90
C VAL A 65 9.09 8.97 10.03
N PHE A 66 8.35 10.02 10.37
CA PHE A 66 7.34 9.96 11.43
C PHE A 66 6.16 9.06 11.08
N VAL A 67 5.74 9.05 9.81
CA VAL A 67 4.68 8.14 9.33
C VAL A 67 5.14 6.68 9.44
N LEU A 68 6.38 6.41 9.06
CA LEU A 68 6.97 5.07 9.13
C LEU A 68 7.07 4.59 10.59
N VAL A 69 7.58 5.43 11.48
CA VAL A 69 7.78 5.08 12.90
C VAL A 69 6.44 4.87 13.61
N ILE A 70 5.50 5.81 13.47
CA ILE A 70 4.19 5.68 14.14
C ILE A 70 3.37 4.52 13.55
N GLY A 71 3.51 4.26 12.23
CA GLY A 71 2.90 3.11 11.59
C GLY A 71 3.40 1.78 12.13
N ALA A 72 4.72 1.66 12.36
CA ALA A 72 5.31 0.49 12.98
C ALA A 72 4.82 0.30 14.43
N VAL A 73 4.77 1.37 15.22
CA VAL A 73 4.25 1.36 16.60
C VAL A 73 2.77 0.95 16.62
N PHE A 74 1.94 1.54 15.77
CA PHE A 74 0.52 1.19 15.66
C PHE A 74 0.34 -0.28 15.27
N GLY A 75 1.12 -0.76 14.28
CA GLY A 75 1.10 -2.15 13.84
C GLY A 75 1.47 -3.13 14.95
N GLU A 76 2.52 -2.83 15.72
CA GLU A 76 2.95 -3.66 16.85
C GLU A 76 1.91 -3.68 17.98
N LEU A 77 1.33 -2.52 18.32
CA LEU A 77 0.27 -2.46 19.32
C LEU A 77 -0.98 -3.23 18.88
N MET A 78 -1.39 -3.14 17.62
CA MET A 78 -2.49 -3.93 17.07
C MET A 78 -2.24 -5.43 17.14
N ALA A 79 -0.99 -5.86 16.92
CA ALA A 79 -0.59 -7.25 17.05
C ALA A 79 -0.51 -7.70 18.52
N ALA A 80 0.12 -6.89 19.37
CA ALA A 80 0.31 -7.20 20.80
C ALA A 80 -0.99 -7.26 21.59
N SER A 81 -1.96 -6.38 21.27
CA SER A 81 -3.29 -6.35 21.88
C SER A 81 -4.22 -7.49 21.42
N GLY A 82 -3.87 -8.24 20.36
CA GLY A 82 -4.74 -9.21 19.74
C GLY A 82 -5.84 -8.62 18.83
N CYS A 83 -5.93 -7.29 18.71
CA CYS A 83 -6.92 -6.64 17.87
C CYS A 83 -6.78 -7.05 16.40
N ALA A 84 -5.55 -7.12 15.88
CA ALA A 84 -5.30 -7.55 14.50
C ALA A 84 -5.75 -8.99 14.26
N GLU A 85 -5.51 -9.88 15.24
CA GLU A 85 -5.91 -11.30 15.16
C GLU A 85 -7.42 -11.46 15.19
N SER A 86 -8.11 -10.75 16.09
CA SER A 86 -9.57 -10.77 16.17
C SER A 86 -10.22 -10.34 14.85
N ILE A 87 -9.77 -9.25 14.26
CA ILE A 87 -10.27 -8.76 12.98
C ILE A 87 -9.99 -9.78 11.86
N ALA A 88 -8.76 -10.28 11.79
CA ALA A 88 -8.34 -11.23 10.77
C ALA A 88 -9.15 -12.53 10.82
N ASN A 89 -9.40 -13.06 12.03
CA ASN A 89 -10.17 -14.28 12.24
C ASN A 89 -11.59 -14.14 11.70
N VAL A 90 -12.31 -13.08 12.06
CA VAL A 90 -13.69 -12.84 11.61
C VAL A 90 -13.76 -12.65 10.09
N ILE A 91 -12.81 -11.90 9.50
CA ILE A 91 -12.79 -11.71 8.03
C ILE A 91 -12.51 -13.03 7.32
N THR A 92 -11.51 -13.79 7.80
CA THR A 92 -11.13 -15.07 7.20
C THR A 92 -12.22 -16.11 7.35
N GLU A 93 -12.90 -16.16 8.49
CA GLU A 93 -14.04 -17.06 8.72
C GLU A 93 -15.22 -16.76 7.79
N LYS A 94 -15.60 -15.49 7.66
CA LYS A 94 -16.74 -15.08 6.82
C LYS A 94 -16.47 -15.16 5.31
N MET A 95 -15.26 -14.80 4.88
CA MET A 95 -14.90 -14.74 3.45
C MET A 95 -14.23 -16.01 2.92
N GLY A 96 -13.64 -16.80 3.81
CA GLY A 96 -12.86 -17.99 3.50
C GLY A 96 -11.45 -17.67 2.98
N ALA A 97 -10.52 -18.63 3.14
CA ALA A 97 -9.12 -18.48 2.72
C ALA A 97 -8.95 -18.13 1.24
N LYS A 98 -9.79 -18.66 0.38
CA LYS A 98 -9.74 -18.42 -1.08
C LYS A 98 -9.90 -16.95 -1.45
N ARG A 99 -10.56 -16.15 -0.60
CA ARG A 99 -10.90 -14.74 -0.87
C ARG A 99 -10.05 -13.76 -0.07
N VAL A 100 -9.06 -14.23 0.71
CA VAL A 100 -8.21 -13.37 1.53
C VAL A 100 -7.52 -12.28 0.69
N ILE A 101 -6.95 -12.64 -0.46
CA ILE A 101 -6.32 -11.69 -1.38
C ILE A 101 -7.33 -10.63 -1.85
N LEU A 102 -8.54 -11.06 -2.21
CA LEU A 102 -9.62 -10.16 -2.61
C LEU A 102 -10.02 -9.21 -1.48
N SER A 103 -10.14 -9.73 -0.25
CA SER A 103 -10.50 -8.94 0.93
C SER A 103 -9.50 -7.83 1.19
N ILE A 104 -8.21 -8.15 1.21
CA ILE A 104 -7.14 -7.16 1.43
C ILE A 104 -7.15 -6.11 0.33
N ALA A 105 -7.26 -6.51 -0.94
CA ALA A 105 -7.29 -5.60 -2.08
C ALA A 105 -8.53 -4.68 -2.04
N LEU A 106 -9.72 -5.19 -1.73
CA LEU A 106 -10.95 -4.40 -1.65
C LEU A 106 -10.93 -3.41 -0.48
N ILE A 107 -10.48 -3.84 0.71
CA ILE A 107 -10.33 -2.94 1.87
C ILE A 107 -9.39 -1.79 1.50
N THR A 108 -8.26 -2.10 0.88
CA THR A 108 -7.30 -1.08 0.41
C THR A 108 -7.95 -0.14 -0.61
N THR A 109 -8.68 -0.69 -1.59
CA THR A 109 -9.37 0.12 -2.60
C THR A 109 -10.33 1.13 -1.95
N VAL A 110 -11.13 0.70 -0.98
CA VAL A 110 -12.07 1.57 -0.27
C VAL A 110 -11.34 2.68 0.48
N PHE A 111 -10.27 2.37 1.21
CA PHE A 111 -9.53 3.39 1.95
C PHE A 111 -8.85 4.41 1.06
N VAL A 112 -8.22 3.96 -0.01
CA VAL A 112 -7.54 4.89 -0.94
C VAL A 112 -8.56 5.69 -1.77
N TYR A 113 -9.72 5.11 -2.07
CA TYR A 113 -10.81 5.83 -2.72
C TYR A 113 -11.27 7.06 -1.92
N VAL A 114 -11.38 6.93 -0.60
CA VAL A 114 -11.79 8.03 0.29
C VAL A 114 -10.65 8.97 0.70
N GLY A 115 -9.45 8.81 0.11
CA GLY A 115 -8.35 9.75 0.26
C GLY A 115 -7.22 9.31 1.21
N VAL A 116 -7.31 8.12 1.81
CA VAL A 116 -6.21 7.59 2.63
C VAL A 116 -5.05 7.20 1.71
N SER A 117 -3.85 7.67 2.01
CA SER A 117 -2.66 7.30 1.22
C SER A 117 -2.41 5.79 1.25
N GLY A 118 -2.05 5.19 0.10
CA GLY A 118 -1.72 3.77 0.02
C GLY A 118 -0.58 3.34 0.95
N PHE A 119 0.37 4.22 1.25
CA PHE A 119 1.42 3.96 2.24
C PHE A 119 0.85 3.84 3.66
N VAL A 120 -0.09 4.70 4.02
CA VAL A 120 -0.78 4.64 5.32
C VAL A 120 -1.55 3.34 5.45
N VAL A 121 -2.32 2.99 4.42
CA VAL A 121 -3.08 1.74 4.40
C VAL A 121 -2.15 0.53 4.54
N LEU A 122 -0.96 0.56 3.94
CA LEU A 122 0.03 -0.50 4.08
C LEU A 122 0.38 -0.74 5.56
N PHE A 123 0.68 0.32 6.31
CA PHE A 123 1.07 0.18 7.72
C PHE A 123 -0.11 -0.22 8.61
N VAL A 124 -1.28 0.36 8.38
CA VAL A 124 -2.47 0.07 9.18
C VAL A 124 -3.01 -1.34 8.92
N LEU A 125 -2.98 -1.78 7.66
CA LEU A 125 -3.53 -3.07 7.27
C LEU A 125 -2.53 -4.23 7.37
N ALA A 126 -1.21 -3.97 7.37
CA ALA A 126 -0.18 -5.00 7.35
C ALA A 126 -0.31 -6.05 8.48
N PRO A 127 -0.53 -5.69 9.77
CA PRO A 127 -0.66 -6.68 10.83
C PRO A 127 -1.86 -7.62 10.60
N ILE A 128 -3.01 -7.07 10.20
CA ILE A 128 -4.22 -7.84 9.89
C ILE A 128 -3.98 -8.73 8.67
N ALA A 129 -3.45 -8.15 7.58
CA ALA A 129 -3.15 -8.87 6.34
C ALA A 129 -2.16 -10.02 6.56
N THR A 130 -1.16 -9.83 7.44
CA THR A 130 -0.18 -10.87 7.76
C THR A 130 -0.84 -12.09 8.37
N ILE A 131 -1.75 -11.89 9.33
CA ILE A 131 -2.48 -13.00 9.98
C ILE A 131 -3.40 -13.68 8.95
N MET A 132 -4.16 -12.91 8.17
CA MET A 132 -5.04 -13.43 7.13
C MET A 132 -4.28 -14.27 6.09
N MET A 133 -3.13 -13.81 5.61
CA MET A 133 -2.30 -14.51 4.64
C MET A 133 -1.72 -15.81 5.22
N LYS A 134 -1.24 -15.78 6.47
CA LYS A 134 -0.78 -16.98 7.19
C LYS A 134 -1.89 -18.02 7.33
N GLN A 135 -3.08 -17.61 7.75
CA GLN A 135 -4.25 -18.49 7.89
C GLN A 135 -4.69 -19.11 6.55
N ALA A 136 -4.47 -18.39 5.45
CA ALA A 136 -4.77 -18.86 4.10
C ALA A 136 -3.62 -19.67 3.46
N GLY A 137 -2.49 -19.86 4.16
CA GLY A 137 -1.33 -20.55 3.62
C GLY A 137 -0.57 -19.80 2.54
N TYR A 138 -0.74 -18.48 2.44
CA TYR A 138 -0.04 -17.65 1.48
C TYR A 138 1.16 -16.92 2.10
N PRO A 139 2.26 -16.72 1.34
CA PRO A 139 3.41 -16.00 1.82
C PRO A 139 3.10 -14.52 2.11
N TYR A 140 3.45 -14.03 3.30
CA TYR A 140 3.21 -12.63 3.72
C TYR A 140 3.93 -11.60 2.85
N ARG A 141 5.04 -11.97 2.19
CA ARG A 141 5.76 -11.10 1.25
C ARG A 141 4.92 -10.60 0.05
N MET A 142 3.77 -11.22 -0.20
CA MET A 142 2.85 -10.80 -1.26
C MET A 142 1.95 -9.63 -0.83
N ILE A 143 1.88 -9.30 0.46
CA ILE A 143 1.00 -8.26 1.02
C ILE A 143 1.22 -6.89 0.37
N PRO A 144 2.46 -6.37 0.22
CA PRO A 144 2.65 -5.08 -0.43
C PRO A 144 2.07 -5.04 -1.85
N GLY A 145 2.29 -6.08 -2.64
CA GLY A 145 1.75 -6.17 -3.99
C GLY A 145 0.22 -6.16 -4.03
N ILE A 146 -0.45 -6.86 -3.11
CA ILE A 146 -1.92 -6.90 -3.01
C ILE A 146 -2.46 -5.52 -2.63
N ILE A 147 -1.84 -4.86 -1.65
CA ILE A 147 -2.22 -3.51 -1.21
C ILE A 147 -2.00 -2.50 -2.35
N PHE A 148 -0.87 -2.56 -3.05
CA PHE A 148 -0.61 -1.67 -4.18
C PHE A 148 -1.59 -1.84 -5.34
N ILE A 149 -2.07 -3.05 -5.61
CA ILE A 149 -3.15 -3.24 -6.61
C ILE A 149 -4.41 -2.51 -6.16
N GLY A 150 -4.87 -2.70 -4.93
CA GLY A 150 -6.02 -1.99 -4.40
C GLY A 150 -5.85 -0.47 -4.46
N ALA A 151 -4.69 0.02 -4.02
CA ALA A 151 -4.37 1.43 -4.00
C ALA A 151 -4.30 2.05 -5.40
N THR A 152 -3.60 1.41 -6.34
CA THR A 152 -3.41 1.94 -7.70
C THR A 152 -4.70 1.90 -8.51
N CYS A 153 -5.45 0.79 -8.41
CA CYS A 153 -6.71 0.67 -9.14
C CYS A 153 -7.79 1.63 -8.62
N SER A 154 -7.78 1.96 -7.31
CA SER A 154 -8.73 2.93 -6.75
C SER A 154 -8.66 4.31 -7.42
N ALA A 155 -7.49 4.69 -7.93
CA ALA A 155 -7.29 5.93 -8.66
C ALA A 155 -8.08 6.02 -9.97
N MET A 156 -8.51 4.89 -10.52
CA MET A 156 -9.32 4.84 -11.75
C MET A 156 -10.81 5.01 -11.46
N ILE A 157 -11.24 4.86 -10.21
CA ILE A 157 -12.64 5.01 -9.83
C ILE A 157 -13.03 6.50 -9.91
N PRO A 158 -14.12 6.84 -10.59
CA PRO A 158 -14.60 8.23 -10.66
C PRO A 158 -14.81 8.82 -9.26
N PHE A 159 -14.52 10.09 -9.11
CA PHE A 159 -14.62 10.86 -7.85
C PHE A 159 -13.70 10.37 -6.72
N ALA A 160 -12.75 9.48 -6.97
CA ALA A 160 -11.80 9.06 -5.94
C ALA A 160 -10.97 10.26 -5.45
N ILE A 161 -10.98 10.45 -4.12
CA ILE A 161 -10.31 11.59 -3.45
C ILE A 161 -8.83 11.21 -3.22
N ASN A 162 -8.08 11.08 -4.30
CA ASN A 162 -6.64 10.84 -4.22
C ASN A 162 -5.86 11.80 -5.11
N ILE A 163 -4.58 11.98 -4.80
CA ILE A 163 -3.72 12.96 -5.47
C ILE A 163 -3.61 12.70 -6.99
N THR A 164 -3.70 11.43 -7.40
CA THR A 164 -3.62 11.01 -8.81
C THR A 164 -4.85 11.41 -9.62
N ASN A 165 -5.99 11.68 -8.98
CA ASN A 165 -7.20 12.23 -9.61
C ASN A 165 -7.29 13.76 -9.44
N ILE A 166 -6.93 14.27 -8.26
CA ILE A 166 -7.02 15.68 -7.92
C ILE A 166 -6.07 16.51 -8.81
N MET A 167 -4.81 16.09 -8.92
CA MET A 167 -3.80 16.83 -9.69
C MET A 167 -4.17 16.99 -11.17
N PRO A 168 -4.47 15.92 -11.93
CA PRO A 168 -4.87 16.09 -13.32
C PRO A 168 -6.14 16.93 -13.48
N ALA A 169 -7.13 16.77 -12.60
CA ALA A 169 -8.35 17.55 -12.64
C ALA A 169 -8.07 19.05 -12.47
N GLN A 170 -7.19 19.43 -11.54
CA GLN A 170 -6.78 20.82 -11.34
C GLN A 170 -6.00 21.39 -12.52
N TYR A 171 -5.02 20.66 -13.05
CA TYR A 171 -4.19 21.13 -14.16
C TYR A 171 -4.96 21.20 -15.49
N LEU A 172 -5.90 20.30 -15.72
CA LEU A 172 -6.69 20.24 -16.96
C LEU A 172 -8.02 21.02 -16.87
N GLY A 173 -8.37 21.56 -15.70
CA GLY A 173 -9.64 22.24 -15.49
C GLY A 173 -10.87 21.32 -15.67
N THR A 174 -10.71 20.02 -15.42
CA THR A 174 -11.77 19.02 -15.55
C THR A 174 -12.29 18.59 -14.18
N SER A 175 -13.47 17.98 -14.11
CA SER A 175 -13.95 17.37 -12.86
C SER A 175 -13.33 15.99 -12.65
N MET A 176 -13.18 15.56 -11.39
CA MET A 176 -12.71 14.21 -11.04
C MET A 176 -13.63 13.09 -11.58
N GLY A 177 -14.84 13.45 -11.99
CA GLY A 177 -15.81 12.53 -12.59
C GLY A 177 -16.01 12.70 -14.09
N SER A 178 -15.10 13.32 -14.83
CA SER A 178 -15.26 13.67 -16.25
C SER A 178 -15.47 12.47 -17.18
N ALA A 179 -15.02 11.28 -16.80
CA ALA A 179 -15.15 10.06 -17.59
C ALA A 179 -15.61 8.86 -16.74
N PRO A 180 -16.83 8.89 -16.19
CA PRO A 180 -17.25 7.90 -15.17
C PRO A 180 -17.30 6.48 -15.72
N ILE A 181 -17.82 6.26 -16.91
CA ILE A 181 -17.93 4.93 -17.52
C ILE A 181 -16.51 4.36 -17.79
N LEU A 182 -15.64 5.18 -18.39
CA LEU A 182 -14.26 4.77 -18.68
C LEU A 182 -13.50 4.43 -17.39
N GLY A 183 -13.68 5.25 -16.34
CA GLY A 183 -13.07 5.04 -15.04
C GLY A 183 -13.47 3.71 -14.40
N TRP A 184 -14.78 3.40 -14.38
CA TRP A 184 -15.26 2.12 -13.87
C TRP A 184 -14.78 0.92 -14.70
N VAL A 185 -14.79 1.03 -16.04
CA VAL A 185 -14.27 -0.03 -16.91
C VAL A 185 -12.78 -0.23 -16.67
N ALA A 186 -12.00 0.85 -16.61
CA ALA A 186 -10.57 0.79 -16.32
C ALA A 186 -10.29 0.15 -14.95
N PHE A 187 -11.05 0.55 -13.91
CA PHE A 187 -10.96 -0.07 -12.58
C PHE A 187 -11.23 -1.56 -12.63
N LEU A 188 -12.37 -1.99 -13.18
CA LEU A 188 -12.76 -3.40 -13.19
C LEU A 188 -11.76 -4.27 -13.95
N VAL A 189 -11.27 -3.79 -15.10
CA VAL A 189 -10.28 -4.51 -15.90
C VAL A 189 -8.93 -4.59 -15.17
N SER A 190 -8.42 -3.46 -14.71
CA SER A 190 -7.10 -3.42 -14.04
C SER A 190 -7.11 -4.16 -12.71
N PHE A 191 -8.17 -3.98 -11.90
CA PHE A 191 -8.33 -4.69 -10.63
C PHE A 191 -8.49 -6.20 -10.87
N GLY A 192 -9.30 -6.60 -11.86
CA GLY A 192 -9.49 -8.00 -12.22
C GLY A 192 -8.17 -8.65 -12.67
N VAL A 193 -7.46 -8.05 -13.61
CA VAL A 193 -6.14 -8.54 -14.08
C VAL A 193 -5.14 -8.61 -12.92
N GLY A 194 -5.03 -7.55 -12.13
CA GLY A 194 -4.15 -7.50 -10.96
C GLY A 194 -4.50 -8.58 -9.92
N TYR A 195 -5.77 -8.74 -9.60
CA TYR A 195 -6.25 -9.75 -8.66
C TYR A 195 -5.93 -11.17 -9.14
N PHE A 196 -6.28 -11.53 -10.39
CA PHE A 196 -5.98 -12.87 -10.92
C PHE A 196 -4.48 -13.14 -10.98
N TYR A 197 -3.69 -12.13 -11.37
CA TYR A 197 -2.23 -12.23 -11.35
C TYR A 197 -1.72 -12.51 -9.93
N MET A 198 -2.17 -11.77 -8.92
CA MET A 198 -1.73 -11.94 -7.54
C MET A 198 -2.17 -13.27 -6.94
N VAL A 199 -3.39 -13.73 -7.23
CA VAL A 199 -3.83 -15.06 -6.82
C VAL A 199 -2.93 -16.14 -7.42
N HIS A 200 -2.64 -16.06 -8.72
CA HIS A 200 -1.76 -17.01 -9.38
C HIS A 200 -0.34 -16.98 -8.81
N ALA A 201 0.21 -15.78 -8.62
CA ALA A 201 1.56 -15.60 -8.07
C ALA A 201 1.64 -16.08 -6.61
N ALA A 202 0.62 -15.81 -5.80
CA ALA A 202 0.56 -16.24 -4.40
C ALA A 202 0.46 -17.76 -4.28
N LYS A 203 -0.38 -18.41 -5.09
CA LYS A 203 -0.47 -19.89 -5.15
C LYS A 203 0.85 -20.53 -5.55
N LYS A 204 1.49 -20.00 -6.60
CA LYS A 204 2.79 -20.49 -7.05
C LYS A 204 3.87 -20.33 -5.98
N ALA A 205 3.87 -19.20 -5.28
CA ALA A 205 4.79 -18.93 -4.20
C ALA A 205 4.53 -19.84 -2.98
N ALA A 206 3.27 -20.07 -2.61
CA ALA A 206 2.88 -20.97 -1.54
C ALA A 206 3.32 -22.42 -1.79
N ILE A 207 3.17 -22.92 -3.01
CA ILE A 207 3.65 -24.25 -3.41
C ILE A 207 5.17 -24.32 -3.29
N LYS A 208 5.89 -23.29 -3.76
CA LYS A 208 7.36 -23.26 -3.71
C LYS A 208 7.89 -23.22 -2.27
N GLU A 209 7.18 -22.59 -1.36
CA GLU A 209 7.56 -22.46 0.06
C GLU A 209 7.03 -23.61 0.94
N GLY A 210 6.21 -24.52 0.36
CA GLY A 210 5.60 -25.63 1.10
C GLY A 210 4.54 -25.17 2.11
N THR A 211 3.98 -23.98 1.94
CA THR A 211 2.94 -23.40 2.81
C THR A 211 1.53 -23.54 2.21
N ALA A 212 1.41 -24.09 1.01
CA ALA A 212 0.14 -24.27 0.33
C ALA A 212 -0.82 -25.13 1.16
N MET A 213 -1.98 -24.57 1.51
CA MET A 213 -3.06 -25.32 2.16
C MET A 213 -3.94 -26.02 1.13
N ASP A 214 -4.54 -27.14 1.52
CA ASP A 214 -5.56 -27.82 0.72
C ASP A 214 -6.82 -26.93 0.67
N GLU A 215 -7.10 -26.42 -0.54
CA GLU A 215 -8.25 -25.52 -0.77
C GLU A 215 -9.62 -26.16 -0.48
N SER A 216 -9.68 -27.48 -0.34
CA SER A 216 -10.91 -28.21 -0.04
C SER A 216 -11.25 -28.23 1.44
N GLN A 217 -10.27 -27.96 2.31
CA GLN A 217 -10.49 -27.96 3.75
C GLN A 217 -10.91 -26.58 4.27
N PRO A 218 -11.86 -26.51 5.22
CA PRO A 218 -12.15 -25.27 5.90
C PRO A 218 -10.90 -24.79 6.65
N VAL A 219 -10.61 -23.50 6.58
CA VAL A 219 -9.50 -22.91 7.34
C VAL A 219 -9.78 -23.14 8.81
N LYS A 220 -8.97 -23.97 9.46
CA LYS A 220 -8.97 -24.06 10.92
C LYS A 220 -8.29 -22.80 11.45
N ILE A 221 -9.10 -21.83 11.85
CA ILE A 221 -8.64 -20.68 12.62
C ILE A 221 -8.34 -21.22 14.02
N THR A 222 -7.08 -21.43 14.31
CA THR A 222 -6.61 -21.67 15.67
C THR A 222 -6.21 -20.32 16.25
N PRO A 223 -7.02 -19.72 17.17
CA PRO A 223 -6.61 -18.52 17.85
C PRO A 223 -5.26 -18.74 18.54
N THR A 224 -4.35 -17.79 18.39
CA THR A 224 -3.04 -17.86 19.04
C THR A 224 -3.16 -17.57 20.54
N ARG A 225 -4.29 -16.96 20.95
CA ARG A 225 -4.63 -16.57 22.31
C ARG A 225 -6.09 -16.86 22.62
N ASP A 226 -6.36 -17.17 23.88
CA ASP A 226 -7.74 -17.40 24.38
C ASP A 226 -8.46 -16.09 24.77
N ASP A 227 -7.70 -15.00 24.92
CA ASP A 227 -8.14 -13.68 25.40
C ASP A 227 -8.24 -12.61 24.28
N LEU A 228 -8.69 -13.00 23.09
CA LEU A 228 -8.86 -12.05 22.00
C LEU A 228 -9.98 -11.04 22.28
N PRO A 229 -9.76 -9.73 22.03
CA PRO A 229 -10.81 -8.75 22.17
C PRO A 229 -11.97 -9.01 21.20
N ASN A 230 -13.17 -8.57 21.58
CA ASN A 230 -14.32 -8.67 20.70
C ASN A 230 -14.04 -7.93 19.37
N PHE A 231 -14.49 -8.49 18.26
CA PHE A 231 -14.30 -7.92 16.91
C PHE A 231 -14.65 -6.43 16.83
N PHE A 232 -15.77 -6.00 17.41
CA PHE A 232 -16.17 -4.59 17.38
C PHE A 232 -15.23 -3.70 18.20
N VAL A 233 -14.73 -4.19 19.32
CA VAL A 233 -13.75 -3.47 20.16
C VAL A 233 -12.41 -3.38 19.41
N ALA A 234 -11.97 -4.49 18.83
CA ALA A 234 -10.74 -4.54 18.02
C ALA A 234 -10.76 -3.59 16.80
N LEU A 235 -11.95 -3.31 16.28
CA LEU A 235 -12.13 -2.44 15.12
C LEU A 235 -12.07 -0.94 15.48
N ILE A 236 -12.31 -0.57 16.76
CA ILE A 236 -12.34 0.83 17.21
C ILE A 236 -11.08 1.60 16.85
N PRO A 237 -9.84 1.15 17.20
CA PRO A 237 -8.62 1.89 16.87
C PRO A 237 -8.44 2.09 15.37
N PHE A 238 -8.79 1.07 14.60
CA PHE A 238 -8.69 1.11 13.15
C PHE A 238 -9.65 2.12 12.53
N ILE A 239 -10.93 2.08 12.92
CA ILE A 239 -11.94 3.04 12.46
C ILE A 239 -11.57 4.46 12.91
N LEU A 240 -11.06 4.62 14.15
CA LEU A 240 -10.66 5.90 14.69
C LEU A 240 -9.55 6.55 13.87
N VAL A 241 -8.51 5.79 13.49
CA VAL A 241 -7.44 6.29 12.61
C VAL A 241 -8.02 6.78 11.29
N VAL A 242 -8.85 5.96 10.64
CA VAL A 242 -9.44 6.32 9.33
C VAL A 242 -10.36 7.53 9.45
N ALA A 243 -11.23 7.55 10.46
CA ALA A 243 -12.14 8.67 10.68
C ALA A 243 -11.38 9.97 10.95
N LEU A 244 -10.33 9.93 11.77
CA LEU A 244 -9.49 11.09 12.04
C LEU A 244 -8.74 11.57 10.80
N VAL A 245 -8.18 10.66 10.00
CA VAL A 245 -7.52 11.04 8.74
C VAL A 245 -8.50 11.77 7.83
N LEU A 246 -9.69 11.23 7.64
CA LEU A 246 -10.72 11.86 6.81
C LEU A 246 -11.20 13.20 7.39
N LEU A 247 -11.47 13.25 8.69
CA LEU A 247 -11.98 14.44 9.36
C LEU A 247 -10.95 15.56 9.31
N LEU A 248 -9.72 15.30 9.73
CA LEU A 248 -8.67 16.32 9.80
C LEU A 248 -8.22 16.78 8.40
N SER A 249 -8.16 15.88 7.41
CA SER A 249 -7.84 16.28 6.03
C SER A 249 -8.88 17.19 5.39
N ASN A 250 -10.15 17.12 5.84
CA ASN A 250 -11.22 17.98 5.32
C ASN A 250 -11.43 19.27 6.13
N LEU A 251 -11.09 19.25 7.43
CA LEU A 251 -11.34 20.38 8.34
C LEU A 251 -10.12 21.26 8.58
N THR A 252 -8.93 20.81 8.22
CA THR A 252 -7.68 21.52 8.50
C THR A 252 -6.81 21.61 7.25
N ASP A 253 -6.03 22.68 7.13
CA ASP A 253 -5.00 22.86 6.11
C ASP A 253 -3.67 22.17 6.50
N MET A 254 -3.72 21.18 7.39
CA MET A 254 -2.52 20.46 7.85
C MET A 254 -1.93 19.62 6.71
N ASN A 255 -0.61 19.50 6.73
CA ASN A 255 0.07 18.56 5.82
C ASN A 255 -0.45 17.13 6.04
N THR A 256 -0.72 16.41 4.96
CA THR A 256 -1.25 15.03 4.98
C THR A 256 -0.44 14.11 5.90
N ASN A 257 0.89 14.20 5.90
CA ASN A 257 1.73 13.39 6.77
C ASN A 257 1.53 13.71 8.24
N ALA A 258 1.32 14.99 8.59
CA ALA A 258 1.02 15.39 9.97
C ALA A 258 -0.34 14.87 10.44
N VAL A 259 -1.36 14.94 9.58
CA VAL A 259 -2.69 14.37 9.85
C VAL A 259 -2.59 12.86 10.12
N VAL A 260 -1.85 12.13 9.28
CA VAL A 260 -1.64 10.68 9.43
C VAL A 260 -0.93 10.35 10.73
N VAL A 261 0.17 11.04 11.03
CA VAL A 261 0.94 10.82 12.26
C VAL A 261 0.06 11.05 13.50
N LEU A 262 -0.70 12.14 13.53
CA LEU A 262 -1.60 12.45 14.63
C LEU A 262 -2.69 11.38 14.77
N SER A 263 -3.31 10.99 13.67
CA SER A 263 -4.39 9.99 13.67
C SER A 263 -3.90 8.62 14.14
N MET A 264 -2.72 8.18 13.68
CA MET A 264 -2.12 6.92 14.12
C MET A 264 -1.67 6.99 15.59
N PHE A 265 -1.18 8.14 16.05
CA PHE A 265 -0.84 8.34 17.46
C PHE A 265 -2.08 8.19 18.34
N VAL A 266 -3.18 8.86 18.01
CA VAL A 266 -4.44 8.74 18.76
C VAL A 266 -4.97 7.31 18.69
N GLY A 267 -4.91 6.64 17.54
CA GLY A 267 -5.25 5.23 17.41
C GLY A 267 -4.39 4.31 18.29
N SER A 268 -3.09 4.60 18.38
CA SER A 268 -2.16 3.86 19.26
C SER A 268 -2.51 4.04 20.74
N VAL A 269 -2.83 5.25 21.15
CA VAL A 269 -3.30 5.53 22.53
C VAL A 269 -4.62 4.80 22.80
N ALA A 270 -5.55 4.79 21.85
CA ALA A 270 -6.80 4.05 22.00
C ALA A 270 -6.59 2.55 22.20
N ILE A 271 -5.61 1.92 21.52
CA ILE A 271 -5.27 0.49 21.73
C ILE A 271 -4.77 0.23 23.15
N VAL A 272 -3.96 1.14 23.69
CA VAL A 272 -3.40 0.99 25.05
C VAL A 272 -4.47 1.14 26.13
N LEU A 273 -5.54 1.87 25.85
CA LEU A 273 -6.65 2.12 26.78
C LEU A 273 -7.75 1.04 26.72
N LEU A 274 -7.77 0.24 25.67
CA LEU A 274 -8.72 -0.86 25.47
C LEU A 274 -8.22 -2.15 26.12
#